data_d00f2380095cbdb2fae7e12b06c1eed5
#
_entry.id   d00f2380095cbdb2fae7e12b06c1eed5
#
_cell.length_a   1.000
_cell.length_b   1.000
_cell.length_c   1.000
_cell.angle_alpha   90.00
_cell.angle_beta   90.00
_cell.angle_gamma   90.00
#
_symmetry.space_group_name_H-M   'P 1'
#
loop_
_entity.id
_entity.type
_entity.pdbx_description
1 polymer ?
#
loop_
_entity_poly.entity_id
_entity_poly.type
_entity_poly.pdbx_seq_one_letter_code
_entity_poly.pdbx_strand_id
1 'polypeptide(L)'
;MKYYYDIINNALFSIDNFEYTPRDNQDYEITQAEFNNYFDKLNNFYDVAVEVIEGKVNFTYTKNETSEGYLLSQIEAYKQKLSATDYVVTKIAEAQAIGDDIGELINQYSEVIANRRLIRTIINDLEAKLKELN
;
A
#
# COMPACT_ATOMS: atom_id res chain seq x y z
N MET A 1 9.64 23.29 -16.08
CA MET A 1 9.25 21.95 -16.51
C MET A 1 7.76 21.89 -16.72
N LYS A 2 7.31 21.26 -17.80
CA LYS A 2 5.90 21.04 -18.08
C LYS A 2 5.56 19.57 -18.06
N TYR A 3 4.32 19.25 -17.72
CA TYR A 3 3.82 17.89 -17.54
C TYR A 3 2.65 17.64 -18.48
N TYR A 4 2.61 16.46 -19.10
CA TYR A 4 1.61 16.11 -20.10
C TYR A 4 1.07 14.71 -19.91
N TYR A 5 -0.17 14.52 -20.33
CA TYR A 5 -0.78 13.21 -20.53
C TYR A 5 -0.86 12.90 -22.02
N ASP A 6 -0.30 11.76 -22.42
CA ASP A 6 -0.36 11.25 -23.79
C ASP A 6 -1.52 10.27 -23.88
N ILE A 7 -2.62 10.69 -24.53
CA ILE A 7 -3.85 9.90 -24.63
C ILE A 7 -3.68 8.65 -25.52
N ILE A 8 -2.76 8.70 -26.48
CA ILE A 8 -2.54 7.58 -27.41
C ILE A 8 -1.80 6.44 -26.71
N ASN A 9 -0.77 6.76 -25.95
CA ASN A 9 0.03 5.77 -25.23
C ASN A 9 -0.40 5.56 -23.78
N ASN A 10 -1.40 6.31 -23.31
CA ASN A 10 -1.88 6.30 -21.93
C ASN A 10 -0.72 6.44 -20.93
N ALA A 11 0.08 7.48 -21.11
CA ALA A 11 1.29 7.70 -20.32
C ALA A 11 1.45 9.16 -19.94
N LEU A 12 2.03 9.41 -18.77
CA LEU A 12 2.40 10.73 -18.32
C LEU A 12 3.89 10.95 -18.57
N PHE A 13 4.24 12.17 -18.98
CA PHE A 13 5.63 12.53 -19.16
C PHE A 13 5.88 13.98 -18.76
N SER A 14 7.14 14.30 -18.52
CA SER A 14 7.59 15.67 -18.22
C SER A 14 8.61 16.12 -19.25
N ILE A 15 8.56 17.41 -19.59
CA ILE A 15 9.46 18.02 -20.56
C ILE A 15 10.12 19.25 -19.95
N ASP A 16 11.43 19.30 -19.98
CA ASP A 16 12.24 20.44 -19.56
C ASP A 16 12.86 21.13 -20.79
N ASN A 17 12.03 21.35 -21.80
CA ASN A 17 12.42 21.98 -23.05
C ASN A 17 11.37 23.02 -23.43
N PHE A 18 11.77 24.29 -23.45
CA PHE A 18 10.88 25.40 -23.77
C PHE A 18 10.41 25.43 -25.24
N GLU A 19 11.11 24.69 -26.11
CA GLU A 19 10.78 24.62 -27.54
C GLU A 19 9.86 23.46 -27.87
N TYR A 20 9.51 22.62 -26.89
CA TYR A 20 8.63 21.47 -27.11
C TYR A 20 7.22 21.97 -27.48
N THR A 21 6.70 21.45 -28.59
CA THR A 21 5.33 21.71 -29.03
C THR A 21 4.45 20.48 -28.75
N PRO A 22 3.42 20.60 -27.92
CA PRO A 22 2.50 19.50 -27.69
C PRO A 22 1.88 18.99 -29.00
N ARG A 23 1.76 17.67 -29.11
CA ARG A 23 1.15 17.03 -30.28
C ARG A 23 -0.36 17.19 -30.24
N ASP A 24 -0.93 17.61 -31.36
CA ASP A 24 -2.38 17.86 -31.45
C ASP A 24 -3.18 16.58 -31.21
N ASN A 25 -4.22 16.69 -30.41
CA ASN A 25 -5.14 15.58 -30.06
C ASN A 25 -4.44 14.39 -29.42
N GLN A 26 -3.24 14.60 -28.87
CA GLN A 26 -2.46 13.56 -28.20
C GLN A 26 -1.94 14.02 -26.85
N ASP A 27 -1.28 15.18 -26.79
CA ASP A 27 -0.64 15.67 -25.56
C ASP A 27 -1.52 16.73 -24.89
N TYR A 28 -1.86 16.48 -23.63
CA TYR A 28 -2.68 17.38 -22.83
C TYR A 28 -1.90 17.79 -21.58
N GLU A 29 -1.75 19.08 -21.38
CA GLU A 29 -1.00 19.61 -20.25
C GLU A 29 -1.72 19.33 -18.94
N ILE A 30 -0.97 18.89 -17.94
CA ILE A 30 -1.43 18.67 -16.58
C ILE A 30 -0.55 19.44 -15.61
N THR A 31 -1.00 19.59 -14.37
CA THR A 31 -0.20 20.25 -13.33
C THR A 31 0.84 19.30 -12.75
N GLN A 32 1.87 19.87 -12.13
CA GLN A 32 2.84 19.09 -11.39
C GLN A 32 2.18 18.28 -10.27
N ALA A 33 1.19 18.88 -9.59
CA ALA A 33 0.44 18.21 -8.53
C ALA A 33 -0.31 16.98 -9.07
N GLU A 34 -0.94 17.09 -10.22
CA GLU A 34 -1.64 15.98 -10.89
C GLU A 34 -0.65 14.88 -11.28
N PHE A 35 0.50 15.24 -11.84
CA PHE A 35 1.56 14.32 -12.22
C PHE A 35 2.09 13.54 -11.01
N ASN A 36 2.42 14.24 -9.93
CA ASN A 36 2.94 13.62 -8.72
C ASN A 36 1.89 12.72 -8.04
N ASN A 37 0.64 13.16 -8.00
CA ASN A 37 -0.45 12.40 -7.41
C ASN A 37 -0.72 11.10 -8.17
N TYR A 38 -0.63 11.13 -9.49
CA TYR A 38 -0.80 9.94 -10.33
C TYR A 38 0.17 8.83 -9.92
N PHE A 39 1.47 9.15 -9.83
CA PHE A 39 2.48 8.17 -9.47
C PHE A 39 2.39 7.75 -8.00
N ASP A 40 2.03 8.67 -7.10
CA ASP A 40 1.78 8.35 -5.70
C ASP A 40 0.65 7.34 -5.56
N LYS A 41 -0.45 7.55 -6.28
CA LYS A 41 -1.60 6.64 -6.26
C LYS A 41 -1.26 5.27 -6.84
N LEU A 42 -0.51 5.21 -7.95
CA LEU A 42 -0.06 3.93 -8.51
C LEU A 42 0.82 3.16 -7.51
N ASN A 43 1.71 3.86 -6.81
CA ASN A 43 2.58 3.24 -5.82
C ASN A 43 1.82 2.77 -4.57
N ASN A 44 0.60 3.26 -4.35
CA ASN A 44 -0.25 2.90 -3.22
C ASN A 44 -1.44 2.01 -3.63
N PHE A 45 -1.29 1.29 -4.75
CA PHE A 45 -2.23 0.27 -5.21
C PHE A 45 -3.61 0.79 -5.61
N TYR A 46 -3.65 2.02 -6.16
CA TYR A 46 -4.85 2.55 -6.79
C TYR A 46 -4.86 2.22 -8.27
N ASP A 47 -6.03 1.90 -8.79
CA ASP A 47 -6.27 1.86 -10.22
C ASP A 47 -6.58 3.28 -10.67
N VAL A 48 -6.08 3.66 -11.83
CA VAL A 48 -6.26 5.00 -12.37
C VAL A 48 -6.99 4.92 -13.70
N ALA A 49 -8.13 5.60 -13.78
CA ALA A 49 -8.83 5.84 -15.03
C ALA A 49 -8.58 7.29 -15.46
N VAL A 50 -8.23 7.49 -16.71
CA VAL A 50 -7.93 8.81 -17.25
C VAL A 50 -8.91 9.12 -18.39
N GLU A 51 -9.52 10.29 -18.32
CA GLU A 51 -10.46 10.76 -19.32
C GLU A 51 -10.12 12.21 -19.70
N VAL A 52 -10.21 12.52 -20.98
CA VAL A 52 -10.00 13.89 -21.45
C VAL A 52 -11.35 14.46 -21.89
N ILE A 53 -11.80 15.51 -21.22
CA ILE A 53 -13.06 16.19 -21.49
C ILE A 53 -12.76 17.66 -21.79
N GLU A 54 -13.12 18.12 -22.99
CA GLU A 54 -12.94 19.51 -23.43
C GLU A 54 -11.49 20.01 -23.25
N GLY A 55 -10.52 19.14 -23.57
CA GLY A 55 -9.10 19.45 -23.46
C GLY A 55 -8.53 19.36 -22.03
N LYS A 56 -9.36 19.01 -21.06
CA LYS A 56 -8.93 18.85 -19.67
C LYS A 56 -8.81 17.38 -19.28
N VAL A 57 -7.72 17.04 -18.64
CA VAL A 57 -7.47 15.67 -18.18
C VAL A 57 -8.11 15.46 -16.80
N ASN A 58 -8.94 14.42 -16.69
CA ASN A 58 -9.60 14.04 -15.46
C ASN A 58 -9.09 12.65 -15.02
N PHE A 59 -8.60 12.57 -13.80
CA PHE A 59 -8.10 11.33 -13.19
C PHE A 59 -9.12 10.81 -12.18
N THR A 60 -9.45 9.54 -12.29
CA THR A 60 -10.29 8.86 -11.29
C THR A 60 -9.46 7.76 -10.65
N TYR A 61 -9.31 7.83 -9.33
CA TYR A 61 -8.51 6.89 -8.54
C TYR A 61 -9.42 5.97 -7.74
N THR A 62 -9.23 4.66 -7.90
CA THR A 62 -10.00 3.65 -7.15
C THR A 62 -9.01 2.72 -6.47
N LYS A 63 -9.07 2.63 -5.15
CA LYS A 63 -8.18 1.78 -4.38
C LYS A 63 -8.43 0.31 -4.71
N ASN A 64 -7.38 -0.41 -5.12
CA ASN A 64 -7.46 -1.83 -5.44
C ASN A 64 -6.95 -2.66 -4.27
N GLU A 65 -7.88 -3.06 -3.39
CA GLU A 65 -7.57 -3.85 -2.19
C GLU A 65 -7.49 -5.35 -2.48
N THR A 66 -7.70 -5.76 -3.72
CA THR A 66 -7.67 -7.17 -4.14
C THR A 66 -6.45 -7.52 -4.98
N SER A 67 -5.58 -6.53 -5.30
CA SER A 67 -4.37 -6.80 -6.07
C SER A 67 -3.36 -7.60 -5.25
N GLU A 68 -2.56 -8.42 -5.93
CA GLU A 68 -1.49 -9.19 -5.30
C GLU A 68 -0.53 -8.28 -4.53
N GLY A 69 -0.11 -7.16 -5.15
CA GLY A 69 0.79 -6.21 -4.51
C GLY A 69 0.23 -5.62 -3.23
N TYR A 70 -1.05 -5.24 -3.23
CA TYR A 70 -1.72 -4.75 -2.03
C TYR A 70 -1.75 -5.79 -0.92
N LEU A 71 -2.17 -7.03 -1.24
CA LEU A 71 -2.24 -8.11 -0.27
C LEU A 71 -0.88 -8.43 0.34
N LEU A 72 0.17 -8.50 -0.49
CA LEU A 72 1.54 -8.72 -0.02
C LEU A 72 2.02 -7.59 0.90
N SER A 73 1.72 -6.33 0.57
CA SER A 73 2.11 -5.20 1.40
C SER A 73 1.41 -5.21 2.76
N GLN A 74 0.14 -5.60 2.80
CA GLN A 74 -0.62 -5.71 4.04
C GLN A 74 -0.11 -6.86 4.91
N ILE A 75 0.18 -8.01 4.32
CA ILE A 75 0.77 -9.14 5.04
C ILE A 75 2.08 -8.73 5.69
N GLU A 76 2.96 -8.07 4.93
CA GLU A 76 4.25 -7.60 5.46
C GLU A 76 4.08 -6.61 6.60
N ALA A 77 3.16 -5.66 6.48
CA ALA A 77 2.88 -4.67 7.52
C ALA A 77 2.41 -5.35 8.83
N TYR A 78 1.53 -6.34 8.72
CA TYR A 78 1.06 -7.07 9.91
C TYR A 78 2.14 -7.98 10.50
N LYS A 79 3.01 -8.58 9.68
CA LYS A 79 4.16 -9.35 10.16
C LYS A 79 5.14 -8.48 10.94
N GLN A 80 5.35 -7.23 10.50
CA GLN A 80 6.17 -6.26 11.23
C GLN A 80 5.56 -5.92 12.58
N LYS A 81 4.24 -5.80 12.66
CA LYS A 81 3.55 -5.57 13.94
C LYS A 81 3.74 -6.75 14.91
N LEU A 82 3.71 -7.98 14.41
CA LEU A 82 4.02 -9.15 15.23
C LEU A 82 5.47 -9.10 15.71
N SER A 83 6.40 -8.83 14.82
CA SER A 83 7.83 -8.75 15.13
C SER A 83 8.10 -7.72 16.24
N ALA A 84 7.42 -6.58 16.22
CA ALA A 84 7.57 -5.52 17.21
C ALA A 84 7.19 -5.98 18.64
N THR A 85 6.37 -7.01 18.78
CA THR A 85 5.93 -7.52 20.07
C THR A 85 6.45 -8.94 20.39
N ASP A 86 7.38 -9.47 19.59
CA ASP A 86 7.97 -10.79 19.83
C ASP A 86 8.68 -10.88 21.18
N TYR A 87 9.19 -9.75 21.70
CA TYR A 87 9.81 -9.71 23.01
C TYR A 87 8.87 -10.19 24.15
N VAL A 88 7.57 -9.98 24.00
CA VAL A 88 6.57 -10.41 24.99
C VAL A 88 6.53 -11.95 25.04
N VAL A 89 6.50 -12.59 23.87
CA VAL A 89 6.50 -14.06 23.75
C VAL A 89 7.79 -14.63 24.35
N THR A 90 8.93 -14.04 24.00
CA THR A 90 10.23 -14.45 24.51
C THR A 90 10.30 -14.32 26.04
N LYS A 91 9.81 -13.22 26.57
CA LYS A 91 9.80 -12.94 28.02
C LYS A 91 8.98 -14.00 28.79
N ILE A 92 7.80 -14.34 28.28
CA ILE A 92 6.94 -15.35 28.88
C ILE A 92 7.59 -16.73 28.77
N ALA A 93 8.17 -17.08 27.61
CA ALA A 93 8.83 -18.35 27.38
C ALA A 93 10.05 -18.55 28.31
N GLU A 94 10.87 -17.52 28.50
CA GLU A 94 12.00 -17.54 29.42
C GLU A 94 11.57 -17.76 30.88
N ALA A 95 10.56 -17.02 31.32
CA ALA A 95 10.00 -17.13 32.66
C ALA A 95 9.47 -18.55 32.92
N GLN A 96 8.76 -19.09 31.93
CA GLN A 96 8.24 -20.47 32.01
C GLN A 96 9.37 -21.51 32.09
N ALA A 97 10.45 -21.32 31.31
CA ALA A 97 11.59 -22.23 31.24
C ALA A 97 12.34 -22.31 32.57
N ILE A 98 12.42 -21.22 33.32
CA ILE A 98 13.10 -21.16 34.62
C ILE A 98 12.17 -21.45 35.81
N GLY A 99 10.90 -21.74 35.53
CA GLY A 99 9.93 -22.14 36.57
C GLY A 99 9.25 -20.99 37.29
N ASP A 100 9.34 -19.75 36.79
CA ASP A 100 8.64 -18.62 37.36
C ASP A 100 7.13 -18.72 37.10
N ASP A 101 6.35 -18.06 37.97
CA ASP A 101 4.91 -17.95 37.77
C ASP A 101 4.64 -16.94 36.63
N ILE A 102 4.06 -17.43 35.52
CA ILE A 102 3.77 -16.60 34.34
C ILE A 102 2.41 -15.91 34.39
N GLY A 103 1.58 -16.20 35.41
CA GLY A 103 0.22 -15.63 35.52
C GLY A 103 0.23 -14.10 35.53
N GLU A 104 1.15 -13.50 36.27
CA GLU A 104 1.28 -12.03 36.36
C GLU A 104 1.75 -11.43 35.03
N LEU A 105 2.68 -12.09 34.35
CA LEU A 105 3.16 -11.66 33.03
C LEU A 105 2.03 -11.74 32.00
N ILE A 106 1.25 -12.80 32.01
CA ILE A 106 0.11 -12.96 31.09
C ILE A 106 -0.90 -11.85 31.33
N ASN A 107 -1.19 -11.50 32.59
CA ASN A 107 -2.08 -10.40 32.92
C ASN A 107 -1.53 -9.06 32.46
N GLN A 108 -0.24 -8.80 32.68
CA GLN A 108 0.42 -7.58 32.27
C GLN A 108 0.35 -7.35 30.77
N TYR A 109 0.51 -8.40 29.98
CA TYR A 109 0.55 -8.34 28.53
C TYR A 109 -0.71 -8.87 27.84
N SER A 110 -1.85 -8.94 28.58
CA SER A 110 -3.08 -9.52 28.07
C SER A 110 -3.57 -8.86 26.77
N GLU A 111 -3.49 -7.52 26.68
CA GLU A 111 -3.90 -6.80 25.47
C GLU A 111 -2.97 -7.08 24.30
N VAL A 112 -1.69 -7.15 24.54
CA VAL A 112 -0.69 -7.47 23.51
C VAL A 112 -0.94 -8.88 22.98
N ILE A 113 -1.16 -9.85 23.88
CA ILE A 113 -1.42 -11.25 23.51
C ILE A 113 -2.69 -11.37 22.66
N ALA A 114 -3.77 -10.69 23.07
CA ALA A 114 -5.03 -10.68 22.33
C ALA A 114 -4.87 -10.04 20.94
N ASN A 115 -4.15 -8.93 20.87
CA ASN A 115 -3.88 -8.23 19.62
C ASN A 115 -3.03 -9.08 18.67
N ARG A 116 -2.03 -9.79 19.19
CA ARG A 116 -1.21 -10.71 18.40
C ARG A 116 -2.04 -11.82 17.78
N ARG A 117 -3.00 -12.36 18.52
CA ARG A 117 -3.94 -13.38 17.99
C ARG A 117 -4.77 -12.82 16.85
N LEU A 118 -5.30 -11.61 17.02
CA LEU A 118 -6.08 -10.92 15.99
C LEU A 118 -5.23 -10.68 14.73
N ILE A 119 -3.99 -10.22 14.89
CA ILE A 119 -3.06 -9.99 13.77
C ILE A 119 -2.79 -11.28 13.01
N ARG A 120 -2.57 -12.41 13.70
CA ARG A 120 -2.39 -13.71 13.03
C ARG A 120 -3.60 -14.11 12.22
N THR A 121 -4.80 -13.87 12.74
CA THR A 121 -6.05 -14.14 12.01
C THR A 121 -6.14 -13.29 10.75
N ILE A 122 -5.79 -12.01 10.84
CA ILE A 122 -5.78 -11.10 9.68
C ILE A 122 -4.77 -11.58 8.64
N ILE A 123 -3.56 -11.96 9.06
CA ILE A 123 -2.53 -12.48 8.15
C ILE A 123 -3.03 -13.74 7.44
N ASN A 124 -3.64 -14.66 8.17
CA ASN A 124 -4.17 -15.90 7.58
C ASN A 124 -5.27 -15.61 6.54
N ASP A 125 -6.15 -14.66 6.83
CA ASP A 125 -7.20 -14.25 5.89
C ASP A 125 -6.62 -13.61 4.63
N LEU A 126 -5.60 -12.76 4.78
CA LEU A 126 -4.91 -12.12 3.66
C LEU A 126 -4.16 -13.16 2.81
N GLU A 127 -3.50 -14.11 3.44
CA GLU A 127 -2.80 -15.20 2.74
C GLU A 127 -3.78 -16.10 1.97
N ALA A 128 -4.96 -16.34 2.54
CA ALA A 128 -6.02 -17.09 1.86
C ALA A 128 -6.51 -16.36 0.61
N LYS A 129 -6.73 -15.05 0.70
CA LYS A 129 -7.11 -14.21 -0.45
C LYS A 129 -6.02 -14.20 -1.52
N LEU A 130 -4.77 -14.11 -1.11
CA LEU A 130 -3.62 -14.15 -2.02
C LEU A 130 -3.56 -15.47 -2.77
N LYS A 131 -3.81 -16.57 -2.08
CA LYS A 131 -3.82 -17.92 -2.66
C LYS A 131 -4.94 -18.07 -3.71
N GLU A 132 -6.09 -17.43 -3.50
CA GLU A 132 -7.20 -17.45 -4.46
C GLU A 132 -6.86 -16.75 -5.79
N LEU A 133 -5.88 -15.84 -5.79
CA LEU A 133 -5.43 -15.13 -7.00
C LEU A 133 -4.53 -15.99 -7.91
N ASN A 134 -3.99 -17.08 -7.39
CA ASN A 134 -3.05 -17.94 -8.13
C ASN A 134 -3.73 -19.22 -8.69
#